data_a0952330966c6f1320a45a4b9040a17f
#
_entry.id   a0952330966c6f1320a45a4b9040a17f
#
_cell.length_a   1.000
_cell.length_b   1.000
_cell.length_c   1.000
_cell.angle_alpha   90.00
_cell.angle_beta   90.00
_cell.angle_gamma   90.00
#
_symmetry.space_group_name_H-M   'P 1'
#
loop_
_entity.id
_entity.type
_entity.pdbx_description
1 polymer ?
#
loop_
_entity_poly.entity_id
_entity_poly.type
_entity_poly.pdbx_seq_one_letter_code
_entity_poly.pdbx_strand_id
1 'polypeptide(L)'
;GETVKVPLYLSVMTDKIPPDHYILDYELSGRDTHGKYRYVFLKTELLESLPYFNGEVSPLTIEMPEIPGLYHLTLRLRDENAYIYHLNFTSFLVEERVIPGPGNSESPSTVTFAPSSYTESSWTDGQWNILNGLKVNGTGEGYFSYDVKIPSGLRLDEVKKVTLVFEASAKKLNGKDRQEKSELGGDYMRGRGTFDPSRNPNSYPMTDTYKYPSLVKVKVNGKVVDLFFLEDDPADHRGVLSWFSQLKDGKLREAGSYGYLLKSNIPLDLVRNSEDGIINIRLEVDGGLPGGLAIYGKLFGRYPLDPTLLFE
;
A
#
# COMPACT_ATOMS: atom_id res chain seq x y z
N GLY A 1 3.16 9.47 20.70
CA GLY A 1 4.37 9.71 21.40
C GLY A 1 5.14 8.48 21.89
N GLU A 2 5.08 7.30 21.22
CA GLU A 2 5.95 6.17 21.56
C GLU A 2 7.35 6.37 20.96
N THR A 3 8.38 6.01 21.69
CA THR A 3 9.76 6.01 21.19
C THR A 3 10.12 4.63 20.66
N VAL A 4 10.48 4.57 19.37
CA VAL A 4 10.85 3.35 18.68
C VAL A 4 12.35 3.34 18.36
N LYS A 5 13.03 2.22 18.62
CA LYS A 5 14.40 1.99 18.16
C LYS A 5 14.37 1.23 16.84
N VAL A 6 14.97 1.82 15.81
CA VAL A 6 15.07 1.22 14.47
C VAL A 6 16.51 0.74 14.28
N PRO A 7 16.76 -0.58 14.24
CA PRO A 7 18.08 -1.10 13.96
C PRO A 7 18.52 -0.75 12.54
N LEU A 8 19.77 -0.37 12.39
CA LEU A 8 20.36 -0.06 11.09
C LEU A 8 21.48 -1.03 10.77
N TYR A 9 21.47 -1.52 9.54
CA TYR A 9 22.55 -2.32 8.96
C TYR A 9 23.15 -1.55 7.79
N LEU A 10 24.46 -1.37 7.79
CA LEU A 10 25.20 -0.79 6.69
C LEU A 10 25.97 -1.91 5.96
N SER A 11 25.84 -1.97 4.64
CA SER A 11 26.60 -2.87 3.79
C SER A 11 27.31 -2.06 2.72
N VAL A 12 28.64 -2.05 2.78
CA VAL A 12 29.51 -1.34 1.84
C VAL A 12 30.36 -2.37 1.11
N MET A 13 30.06 -2.59 -0.17
CA MET A 13 30.71 -3.63 -1.00
C MET A 13 31.80 -3.07 -1.90
N THR A 14 32.39 -1.93 -1.55
CA THR A 14 33.38 -1.23 -2.37
C THR A 14 34.42 -0.53 -1.48
N ASP A 15 35.58 -0.23 -2.06
CA ASP A 15 36.60 0.68 -1.53
C ASP A 15 36.41 2.15 -1.98
N LYS A 16 35.48 2.37 -2.93
CA LYS A 16 35.10 3.71 -3.41
C LYS A 16 34.08 4.32 -2.44
N ILE A 17 34.55 4.81 -1.32
CA ILE A 17 33.74 5.41 -0.26
C ILE A 17 34.00 6.92 -0.17
N PRO A 18 33.11 7.69 0.47
CA PRO A 18 33.39 9.08 0.82
C PRO A 18 34.64 9.19 1.67
N PRO A 19 35.47 10.25 1.52
CA PRO A 19 36.75 10.35 2.21
C PRO A 19 36.66 10.30 3.74
N ASP A 20 35.61 10.90 4.32
CA ASP A 20 35.50 11.08 5.76
C ASP A 20 34.31 10.32 6.37
N HIS A 21 33.12 10.50 5.82
CA HIS A 21 31.88 9.91 6.35
C HIS A 21 30.77 9.86 5.33
N TYR A 22 29.79 9.02 5.59
CA TYR A 22 28.46 9.10 4.96
C TYR A 22 27.58 10.04 5.77
N ILE A 23 26.66 10.69 5.07
CA ILE A 23 25.58 11.47 5.66
C ILE A 23 24.30 10.65 5.53
N LEU A 24 23.70 10.32 6.65
CA LEU A 24 22.41 9.66 6.72
C LEU A 24 21.34 10.70 7.01
N ASP A 25 20.56 11.07 5.99
CA ASP A 25 19.32 11.81 6.19
C ASP A 25 18.18 10.82 6.44
N TYR A 26 17.37 11.07 7.46
CA TYR A 26 16.18 10.28 7.73
C TYR A 26 14.97 11.17 8.02
N GLU A 27 13.91 10.89 7.26
CA GLU A 27 12.67 11.67 7.26
C GLU A 27 11.52 10.78 7.71
N LEU A 28 10.73 11.25 8.66
CA LEU A 28 9.45 10.65 9.01
C LEU A 28 8.32 11.51 8.44
N SER A 29 7.55 10.92 7.55
CA SER A 29 6.36 11.55 6.96
C SER A 29 5.30 10.51 6.67
N GLY A 30 4.07 10.91 6.42
CA GLY A 30 3.00 9.94 6.18
C GLY A 30 1.65 10.56 5.90
N ARG A 31 0.61 9.76 6.07
CA ARG A 31 -0.78 10.22 5.98
C ARG A 31 -1.55 9.79 7.21
N ASP A 32 -2.34 10.72 7.74
CA ASP A 32 -3.26 10.40 8.82
C ASP A 32 -4.48 9.59 8.33
N THR A 33 -5.34 9.18 9.25
CA THR A 33 -6.54 8.41 8.95
C THR A 33 -7.56 9.12 8.06
N HIS A 34 -7.39 10.43 7.84
CA HIS A 34 -8.20 11.22 6.91
C HIS A 34 -7.52 11.44 5.55
N GLY A 35 -6.37 10.77 5.32
CA GLY A 35 -5.60 10.90 4.09
C GLY A 35 -4.76 12.18 4.00
N LYS A 36 -4.75 13.02 5.04
CA LYS A 36 -3.97 14.26 5.06
C LYS A 36 -2.49 13.94 5.23
N TYR A 37 -1.64 14.51 4.36
CA TYR A 37 -0.20 14.38 4.47
C TYR A 37 0.31 15.05 5.75
N ARG A 38 1.21 14.34 6.45
CA ARG A 38 1.88 14.76 7.68
C ARG A 38 3.39 14.64 7.49
N TYR A 39 4.05 15.76 7.57
CA TYR A 39 5.50 15.81 7.73
C TYR A 39 5.81 15.89 9.24
N VAL A 40 6.66 14.99 9.73
CA VAL A 40 6.98 14.93 11.17
C VAL A 40 8.35 15.55 11.43
N PHE A 41 9.39 15.01 10.82
CA PHE A 41 10.75 15.54 10.93
C PHE A 41 11.65 15.09 9.75
N LEU A 42 12.74 15.82 9.57
CA LEU A 42 13.96 15.41 8.87
C LEU A 42 15.14 15.60 9.81
N LYS A 43 15.95 14.57 10.00
CA LYS A 43 17.19 14.61 10.77
C LYS A 43 18.34 14.08 9.95
N THR A 44 19.56 14.45 10.36
CA THR A 44 20.80 14.06 9.71
C THR A 44 21.78 13.54 10.73
N GLU A 45 22.41 12.40 10.44
CA GLU A 45 23.50 11.82 11.24
C GLU A 45 24.71 11.53 10.35
N LEU A 46 25.88 11.55 10.94
CA LEU A 46 27.12 11.18 10.27
C LEU A 46 27.43 9.72 10.59
N LEU A 47 27.70 8.92 9.55
CA LEU A 47 28.13 7.54 9.67
C LEU A 47 29.55 7.40 9.17
N GLU A 48 30.36 6.66 9.93
CA GLU A 48 31.75 6.38 9.55
C GLU A 48 31.83 5.66 8.20
N SER A 49 32.76 6.11 7.36
CA SER A 49 33.02 5.52 6.05
C SER A 49 34.01 4.36 6.21
N LEU A 50 33.53 3.15 6.06
CA LEU A 50 34.36 1.94 6.15
C LEU A 50 34.23 1.13 4.86
N PRO A 51 35.36 0.86 4.13
CA PRO A 51 35.33 0.01 2.96
C PRO A 51 35.05 -1.45 3.34
N TYR A 52 34.33 -2.14 2.50
CA TYR A 52 33.97 -3.56 2.69
C TYR A 52 33.36 -3.87 4.06
N PHE A 53 32.69 -2.89 4.65
CA PHE A 53 31.99 -3.06 5.92
C PHE A 53 30.62 -3.72 5.70
N ASN A 54 30.29 -4.67 6.57
CA ASN A 54 28.95 -5.24 6.63
C ASN A 54 28.60 -5.52 8.09
N GLY A 55 27.68 -4.75 8.62
CA GLY A 55 27.33 -4.87 10.02
C GLY A 55 26.29 -3.88 10.52
N GLU A 56 25.98 -4.02 11.79
CA GLU A 56 25.08 -3.14 12.51
C GLU A 56 25.78 -1.80 12.82
N VAL A 57 25.08 -0.71 12.64
CA VAL A 57 25.49 0.63 13.04
C VAL A 57 24.55 1.14 14.13
N SER A 58 24.83 2.34 14.67
CA SER A 58 23.98 2.91 15.73
C SER A 58 22.52 2.94 15.31
N PRO A 59 21.59 2.40 16.13
CA PRO A 59 20.17 2.42 15.82
C PRO A 59 19.61 3.83 15.91
N LEU A 60 18.64 4.13 15.05
CA LEU A 60 17.88 5.38 15.15
C LEU A 60 16.88 5.30 16.30
N THR A 61 16.79 6.38 17.06
CA THR A 61 15.76 6.55 18.08
C THR A 61 14.75 7.57 17.57
N ILE A 62 13.50 7.14 17.37
CA ILE A 62 12.45 7.89 16.72
C ILE A 62 11.28 8.06 17.67
N GLU A 63 10.83 9.28 17.84
CA GLU A 63 9.57 9.59 18.51
C GLU A 63 8.45 9.58 17.47
N MET A 64 7.50 8.67 17.66
CA MET A 64 6.37 8.51 16.76
C MET A 64 5.32 9.62 17.00
N PRO A 65 4.64 10.09 15.94
CA PRO A 65 3.57 11.07 16.12
C PRO A 65 2.38 10.47 16.90
N GLU A 66 1.65 11.34 17.57
CA GLU A 66 0.42 10.94 18.30
C GLU A 66 -0.79 10.78 17.37
N ILE A 67 -0.74 11.40 16.20
CA ILE A 67 -1.85 11.36 15.24
C ILE A 67 -1.86 10.00 14.56
N PRO A 68 -2.97 9.25 14.63
CA PRO A 68 -3.10 7.95 13.97
C PRO A 68 -2.95 8.07 12.46
N GLY A 69 -2.26 7.09 11.88
CA GLY A 69 -1.99 7.09 10.44
C GLY A 69 -0.86 6.15 10.06
N LEU A 70 -0.58 6.11 8.77
CA LEU A 70 0.57 5.41 8.23
C LEU A 70 1.71 6.38 7.97
N TYR A 71 2.85 6.10 8.57
CA TYR A 71 4.06 6.90 8.45
C TYR A 71 5.19 6.08 7.83
N HIS A 72 6.04 6.75 7.06
CA HIS A 72 7.22 6.18 6.44
C HIS A 72 8.45 6.87 6.97
N LEU A 73 9.37 6.08 7.47
CA LEU A 73 10.72 6.51 7.72
C LEU A 73 11.52 6.26 6.45
N THR A 74 11.89 7.32 5.78
CA THR A 74 12.74 7.29 4.58
C THR A 74 14.17 7.57 4.97
N LEU A 75 15.08 6.72 4.55
CA LEU A 75 16.51 6.80 4.80
C LEU A 75 17.23 7.15 3.49
N ARG A 76 18.10 8.12 3.52
CA ARG A 76 18.91 8.54 2.38
C ARG A 76 20.37 8.59 2.79
N LEU A 77 21.17 7.69 2.24
CA LEU A 77 22.62 7.69 2.44
C LEU A 77 23.30 8.47 1.31
N ARG A 78 24.02 9.50 1.64
CA ARG A 78 24.71 10.38 0.66
C ARG A 78 26.08 10.84 1.13
N ASP A 79 26.84 11.50 0.25
CA ASP A 79 28.04 12.23 0.59
C ASP A 79 27.78 13.75 0.76
N GLU A 80 28.84 14.49 1.00
CA GLU A 80 28.82 15.96 1.12
C GLU A 80 28.41 16.67 -0.17
N ASN A 81 28.68 16.05 -1.32
CA ASN A 81 28.31 16.57 -2.64
C ASN A 81 26.85 16.25 -3.01
N ALA A 82 26.07 15.74 -2.07
CA ALA A 82 24.69 15.29 -2.25
C ALA A 82 24.54 14.10 -3.23
N TYR A 83 25.62 13.37 -3.51
CA TYR A 83 25.51 12.13 -4.26
C TYR A 83 24.87 11.05 -3.38
N ILE A 84 23.75 10.51 -3.82
CA ILE A 84 22.97 9.52 -3.08
C ILE A 84 23.46 8.12 -3.43
N TYR A 85 24.02 7.43 -2.45
CA TYR A 85 24.47 6.05 -2.58
C TYR A 85 23.32 5.06 -2.42
N HIS A 86 22.40 5.34 -1.49
CA HIS A 86 21.30 4.43 -1.20
C HIS A 86 20.06 5.16 -0.67
N LEU A 87 18.90 4.60 -1.01
CA LEU A 87 17.60 4.98 -0.47
C LEU A 87 16.92 3.74 0.08
N ASN A 88 16.35 3.85 1.27
CA ASN A 88 15.56 2.79 1.87
C ASN A 88 14.40 3.39 2.67
N PHE A 89 13.44 2.57 3.05
CA PHE A 89 12.36 3.00 3.90
C PHE A 89 11.80 1.85 4.74
N THR A 90 11.13 2.22 5.82
CA THR A 90 10.25 1.33 6.57
C THR A 90 8.96 2.06 6.93
N SER A 91 7.92 1.32 7.23
CA SER A 91 6.60 1.88 7.51
C SER A 91 6.16 1.58 8.92
N PHE A 92 5.47 2.53 9.53
CA PHE A 92 4.90 2.44 10.86
C PHE A 92 3.41 2.75 10.80
N LEU A 93 2.60 1.88 11.36
CA LEU A 93 1.20 2.15 11.63
C LEU A 93 1.10 2.74 13.03
N VAL A 94 0.65 3.99 13.13
CA VAL A 94 0.33 4.63 14.40
C VAL A 94 -1.17 4.47 14.61
N GLU A 95 -1.53 3.73 15.65
CA GLU A 95 -2.92 3.50 16.01
C GLU A 95 -3.35 4.48 17.10
N GLU A 96 -4.65 4.76 17.16
CA GLU A 96 -5.22 5.52 18.24
C GLU A 96 -5.09 4.69 19.53
N ARG A 97 -4.44 5.27 20.55
CA ARG A 97 -4.37 4.61 21.84
C ARG A 97 -5.75 4.66 22.47
N VAL A 98 -6.45 3.56 22.45
CA VAL A 98 -7.64 3.38 23.28
C VAL A 98 -7.16 3.33 24.74
N ILE A 99 -7.22 4.45 25.45
CA ILE A 99 -7.05 4.44 26.91
C ILE A 99 -8.32 3.78 27.43
N PRO A 100 -8.28 2.59 28.07
CA PRO A 100 -9.44 2.02 28.70
C PRO A 100 -9.89 2.97 29.79
N GLY A 101 -11.01 3.65 29.57
CA GLY A 101 -11.65 4.38 30.65
C GLY A 101 -12.03 3.41 31.77
N PRO A 102 -12.05 3.86 33.03
CA PRO A 102 -12.50 2.98 34.12
C PRO A 102 -13.99 2.69 33.89
N GLY A 103 -14.27 1.56 33.25
CA GLY A 103 -15.65 1.07 33.15
C GLY A 103 -16.14 0.47 31.85
N ASN A 104 -15.46 0.55 30.72
CA ASN A 104 -15.86 -0.15 29.50
C ASN A 104 -14.65 -0.60 28.69
N SER A 105 -14.20 -1.81 28.95
CA SER A 105 -13.22 -2.52 28.11
C SER A 105 -13.96 -3.34 27.04
N GLU A 106 -14.65 -2.68 26.12
CA GLU A 106 -15.07 -3.34 24.89
C GLU A 106 -14.11 -2.87 23.80
N SER A 107 -13.14 -3.72 23.47
CA SER A 107 -12.37 -3.60 22.25
C SER A 107 -13.34 -3.54 21.08
N PRO A 108 -13.16 -2.65 20.09
CA PRO A 108 -14.02 -2.62 18.92
C PRO A 108 -14.07 -4.01 18.31
N SER A 109 -15.27 -4.52 18.05
CA SER A 109 -15.41 -5.81 17.36
C SER A 109 -14.91 -5.68 15.95
N THR A 110 -14.03 -6.58 15.54
CA THR A 110 -13.46 -6.61 14.20
C THR A 110 -13.80 -7.88 13.48
N VAL A 111 -14.10 -7.77 12.19
CA VAL A 111 -14.26 -8.92 11.31
C VAL A 111 -13.33 -8.75 10.14
N THR A 112 -12.35 -9.64 10.03
CA THR A 112 -11.41 -9.68 8.90
C THR A 112 -11.82 -10.76 7.92
N PHE A 113 -11.55 -10.51 6.64
CA PHE A 113 -11.79 -11.50 5.59
C PHE A 113 -10.63 -11.48 4.58
N ALA A 114 -10.26 -12.66 4.09
CA ALA A 114 -9.15 -12.77 3.14
C ALA A 114 -9.54 -12.13 1.80
N PRO A 115 -8.60 -11.50 1.07
CA PRO A 115 -8.88 -10.96 -0.27
C PRO A 115 -9.49 -11.99 -1.22
N SER A 116 -9.10 -13.26 -1.08
CA SER A 116 -9.60 -14.39 -1.91
C SER A 116 -10.89 -15.02 -1.44
N SER A 117 -11.50 -14.56 -0.34
CA SER A 117 -12.74 -15.13 0.20
C SER A 117 -14.02 -14.55 -0.45
N TYR A 118 -13.89 -13.93 -1.63
CA TYR A 118 -15.06 -13.45 -2.36
C TYR A 118 -16.01 -14.61 -2.71
N THR A 119 -17.30 -14.35 -2.58
CA THR A 119 -18.36 -15.30 -2.95
C THR A 119 -18.74 -15.21 -4.42
N GLU A 120 -18.55 -14.02 -5.00
CA GLU A 120 -18.76 -13.77 -6.43
C GLU A 120 -17.67 -12.84 -6.97
N SER A 121 -17.34 -13.03 -8.24
CA SER A 121 -16.47 -12.12 -8.99
C SER A 121 -16.73 -12.21 -10.48
N SER A 122 -16.49 -11.10 -11.18
CA SER A 122 -16.56 -11.05 -12.64
C SER A 122 -15.64 -9.93 -13.14
N TRP A 123 -14.81 -10.22 -14.17
CA TRP A 123 -13.86 -9.26 -14.73
C TRP A 123 -13.76 -9.45 -16.25
N THR A 124 -13.80 -8.36 -17.00
CA THR A 124 -13.82 -8.40 -18.47
C THR A 124 -12.51 -8.79 -19.10
N ASP A 125 -11.37 -8.30 -18.56
CA ASP A 125 -10.05 -8.52 -19.16
C ASP A 125 -9.30 -9.68 -18.53
N GLY A 126 -9.57 -10.00 -17.27
CA GLY A 126 -8.96 -11.13 -16.57
C GLY A 126 -8.97 -11.00 -15.05
N GLN A 127 -8.80 -12.16 -14.41
CA GLN A 127 -8.75 -12.28 -12.96
C GLN A 127 -7.70 -13.32 -12.56
N TRP A 128 -6.92 -13.02 -11.53
CA TRP A 128 -5.96 -13.99 -10.98
C TRP A 128 -5.63 -13.67 -9.52
N ASN A 129 -5.19 -14.71 -8.81
CA ASN A 129 -4.73 -14.62 -7.42
C ASN A 129 -3.21 -14.77 -7.36
N ILE A 130 -2.59 -14.12 -6.38
CA ILE A 130 -1.16 -14.24 -6.11
C ILE A 130 -0.97 -14.89 -4.74
N LEU A 131 0.01 -15.78 -4.62
CA LEU A 131 0.40 -16.46 -3.38
C LEU A 131 -0.80 -17.01 -2.60
N ASN A 132 -1.57 -17.90 -3.24
CA ASN A 132 -2.74 -18.54 -2.63
C ASN A 132 -3.82 -17.55 -2.14
N GLY A 133 -3.95 -16.40 -2.79
CA GLY A 133 -4.99 -15.44 -2.48
C GLY A 133 -4.62 -14.36 -1.48
N LEU A 134 -3.33 -14.21 -1.16
CA LEU A 134 -2.85 -13.07 -0.37
C LEU A 134 -3.04 -11.73 -1.08
N LYS A 135 -3.11 -11.75 -2.41
CA LYS A 135 -3.52 -10.64 -3.27
C LYS A 135 -4.44 -11.19 -4.35
N VAL A 136 -5.51 -10.48 -4.65
CA VAL A 136 -6.40 -10.78 -5.77
C VAL A 136 -6.39 -9.62 -6.76
N ASN A 137 -6.46 -9.94 -8.04
CA ASN A 137 -6.42 -8.96 -9.11
C ASN A 137 -7.58 -9.19 -10.07
N GLY A 138 -8.19 -8.10 -10.48
CA GLY A 138 -9.15 -8.06 -11.56
C GLY A 138 -8.83 -6.90 -12.50
N THR A 139 -8.95 -7.09 -13.79
CA THR A 139 -8.67 -6.08 -14.82
C THR A 139 -9.82 -5.88 -15.77
N GLY A 140 -9.94 -4.65 -16.27
CA GLY A 140 -11.11 -4.20 -16.98
C GLY A 140 -12.25 -3.81 -16.03
N GLU A 141 -13.48 -3.87 -16.52
CA GLU A 141 -14.69 -3.69 -15.73
C GLU A 141 -14.99 -4.95 -14.93
N GLY A 142 -15.43 -4.80 -13.68
CA GLY A 142 -15.76 -5.96 -12.88
C GLY A 142 -15.87 -5.69 -11.39
N TYR A 143 -15.90 -6.78 -10.61
CA TYR A 143 -16.07 -6.69 -9.17
C TYR A 143 -15.58 -7.94 -8.43
N PHE A 144 -15.32 -7.75 -7.14
CA PHE A 144 -15.27 -8.80 -6.11
C PHE A 144 -16.37 -8.54 -5.08
N SER A 145 -17.14 -9.55 -4.74
CA SER A 145 -18.24 -9.49 -3.77
C SER A 145 -17.99 -10.46 -2.60
N TYR A 146 -18.14 -9.98 -1.39
CA TYR A 146 -17.85 -10.70 -0.15
C TYR A 146 -19.09 -10.74 0.73
N ASP A 147 -19.43 -11.93 1.24
CA ASP A 147 -20.47 -12.10 2.25
C ASP A 147 -19.80 -12.19 3.63
N VAL A 148 -19.89 -11.11 4.39
CA VAL A 148 -19.22 -10.97 5.68
C VAL A 148 -20.25 -11.17 6.80
N LYS A 149 -20.04 -12.19 7.62
CA LYS A 149 -20.94 -12.49 8.73
C LYS A 149 -20.66 -11.59 9.93
N ILE A 150 -21.70 -10.96 10.44
CA ILE A 150 -21.65 -10.18 11.68
C ILE A 150 -21.45 -11.15 12.86
N PRO A 151 -20.57 -10.83 13.83
CA PRO A 151 -20.40 -11.66 15.02
C PRO A 151 -21.71 -11.80 15.80
N SER A 152 -22.08 -13.04 16.14
CA SER A 152 -23.35 -13.33 16.82
C SER A 152 -23.50 -12.73 18.22
N GLY A 153 -22.40 -12.32 18.83
CA GLY A 153 -22.37 -11.63 20.13
C GLY A 153 -22.40 -10.11 20.07
N LEU A 154 -22.37 -9.55 18.87
CA LEU A 154 -22.33 -8.10 18.69
C LEU A 154 -23.74 -7.49 18.81
N ARG A 155 -23.90 -6.57 19.74
CA ARG A 155 -25.15 -5.80 19.91
C ARG A 155 -25.16 -4.61 18.97
N LEU A 156 -25.80 -4.77 17.81
CA LEU A 156 -25.83 -3.75 16.75
C LEU A 156 -26.53 -2.45 17.16
N ASP A 157 -27.38 -2.47 18.18
CA ASP A 157 -28.01 -1.30 18.77
C ASP A 157 -27.02 -0.40 19.51
N GLU A 158 -25.93 -0.95 20.01
CA GLU A 158 -24.85 -0.23 20.69
C GLU A 158 -23.76 0.28 19.75
N VAL A 159 -23.67 -0.28 18.54
CA VAL A 159 -22.70 0.14 17.52
C VAL A 159 -23.05 1.54 17.02
N LYS A 160 -22.08 2.46 17.12
CA LYS A 160 -22.19 3.86 16.70
C LYS A 160 -21.61 4.12 15.34
N LYS A 161 -20.65 3.27 14.92
CA LYS A 161 -19.95 3.43 13.65
C LYS A 161 -19.48 2.08 13.11
N VAL A 162 -19.56 1.92 11.80
CA VAL A 162 -18.97 0.77 11.10
C VAL A 162 -18.05 1.32 9.99
N THR A 163 -16.82 0.82 9.98
CA THR A 163 -15.81 1.24 9.00
C THR A 163 -15.24 0.01 8.29
N LEU A 164 -15.27 0.01 6.97
CA LEU A 164 -14.50 -0.92 6.14
C LEU A 164 -13.12 -0.34 5.90
N VAL A 165 -12.08 -1.11 6.21
CA VAL A 165 -10.68 -0.76 5.97
C VAL A 165 -10.06 -1.83 5.09
N PHE A 166 -9.41 -1.44 4.00
CA PHE A 166 -8.76 -2.38 3.08
C PHE A 166 -7.64 -1.68 2.30
N GLU A 167 -6.67 -2.48 1.86
CA GLU A 167 -5.62 -2.02 0.96
C GLU A 167 -5.97 -2.40 -0.48
N ALA A 168 -5.95 -1.43 -1.39
CA ALA A 168 -6.25 -1.65 -2.80
C ALA A 168 -5.45 -0.74 -3.72
N SER A 169 -5.26 -1.15 -4.97
CA SER A 169 -4.71 -0.32 -6.05
C SER A 169 -5.50 -0.53 -7.34
N ALA A 170 -5.32 0.38 -8.29
CA ALA A 170 -5.70 0.11 -9.66
C ALA A 170 -4.85 -1.03 -10.22
N LYS A 171 -5.37 -1.78 -11.19
CA LYS A 171 -4.65 -2.89 -11.81
C LYS A 171 -4.90 -2.97 -13.31
N LYS A 172 -3.82 -3.20 -14.07
CA LYS A 172 -3.90 -3.49 -15.50
C LYS A 172 -3.11 -4.76 -15.79
N LEU A 173 -3.52 -5.50 -16.82
CA LEU A 173 -2.73 -6.59 -17.34
C LEU A 173 -1.37 -6.09 -17.80
N ASN A 174 -0.33 -6.87 -17.53
CA ASN A 174 0.99 -6.61 -18.08
C ASN A 174 0.94 -6.52 -19.60
N GLY A 175 1.79 -5.69 -20.18
CA GLY A 175 1.82 -5.48 -21.63
C GLY A 175 1.96 -6.78 -22.44
N LYS A 176 2.73 -7.75 -21.91
CA LYS A 176 2.88 -9.08 -22.53
C LYS A 176 1.60 -9.94 -22.54
N ASP A 177 0.70 -9.70 -21.61
CA ASP A 177 -0.53 -10.48 -21.42
C ASP A 177 -1.74 -9.78 -22.07
N ARG A 178 -1.57 -8.57 -22.63
CA ARG A 178 -2.60 -7.84 -23.35
C ARG A 178 -2.70 -8.37 -24.79
N GLN A 179 -3.93 -8.56 -25.26
CA GLN A 179 -4.18 -8.96 -26.65
C GLN A 179 -3.86 -7.83 -27.64
N GLU A 180 -3.98 -6.58 -27.22
CA GLU A 180 -3.60 -5.43 -28.01
C GLU A 180 -2.09 -5.33 -28.09
N LYS A 181 -1.53 -5.29 -29.29
CA LYS A 181 -0.13 -4.95 -29.48
C LYS A 181 0.08 -3.58 -28.90
N SER A 182 0.74 -3.54 -27.75
CA SER A 182 0.90 -2.30 -27.03
C SER A 182 1.58 -1.28 -27.95
N GLU A 183 1.08 -0.07 -27.99
CA GLU A 183 1.72 1.10 -28.58
C GLU A 183 3.02 1.47 -27.87
N LEU A 184 3.43 0.66 -26.89
CA LEU A 184 4.62 0.82 -26.09
C LEU A 184 5.86 0.51 -26.92
N GLY A 185 6.25 1.48 -27.74
CA GLY A 185 7.37 1.40 -28.64
C GLY A 185 8.72 1.71 -28.03
N GLY A 186 9.13 1.07 -26.94
CA GLY A 186 10.44 1.37 -26.34
C GLY A 186 10.96 0.24 -25.44
N ASP A 187 12.17 0.33 -24.95
CA ASP A 187 12.83 -0.64 -24.06
C ASP A 187 12.94 -0.06 -22.64
N TYR A 188 12.13 -0.54 -21.70
CA TYR A 188 12.11 -0.04 -20.33
C TYR A 188 13.40 -0.27 -19.56
N MET A 189 14.06 -1.39 -19.79
CA MET A 189 15.35 -1.66 -19.13
C MET A 189 16.45 -0.72 -19.58
N ARG A 190 16.28 -0.10 -20.77
CA ARG A 190 17.19 0.90 -21.32
C ARG A 190 16.58 2.31 -21.39
N GLY A 191 15.45 2.53 -20.71
CA GLY A 191 14.72 3.80 -20.77
C GLY A 191 13.98 4.04 -22.08
N ARG A 192 13.75 3.00 -22.88
CA ARG A 192 13.04 3.06 -24.17
C ARG A 192 11.65 2.45 -24.14
N GLY A 193 11.28 1.82 -23.05
CA GLY A 193 9.94 1.37 -22.72
C GLY A 193 9.24 0.43 -23.69
N THR A 194 9.56 -0.87 -23.74
CA THR A 194 8.68 -1.85 -24.39
C THR A 194 8.42 -3.06 -23.50
N PHE A 195 7.15 -3.47 -23.43
CA PHE A 195 6.74 -4.68 -22.73
C PHE A 195 6.64 -5.88 -23.64
N ASP A 196 6.84 -5.73 -24.94
CA ASP A 196 6.78 -6.84 -25.86
C ASP A 196 7.99 -7.76 -25.64
N PRO A 197 7.81 -8.98 -25.10
CA PRO A 197 8.92 -9.89 -24.84
C PRO A 197 9.64 -10.37 -26.11
N SER A 198 8.98 -10.27 -27.27
CA SER A 198 9.61 -10.60 -28.57
C SER A 198 10.62 -9.54 -28.99
N ARG A 199 10.45 -8.31 -28.54
CA ARG A 199 11.32 -7.16 -28.82
C ARG A 199 12.27 -6.85 -27.68
N ASN A 200 11.88 -7.15 -26.45
CA ASN A 200 12.70 -7.01 -25.26
C ASN A 200 12.45 -8.18 -24.29
N PRO A 201 13.23 -9.25 -24.38
CA PRO A 201 13.09 -10.42 -23.51
C PRO A 201 13.32 -10.10 -22.02
N ASN A 202 13.90 -8.94 -21.72
CA ASN A 202 14.13 -8.46 -20.36
C ASN A 202 13.06 -7.45 -19.91
N SER A 203 11.95 -7.33 -20.62
CA SER A 203 10.88 -6.41 -20.23
C SER A 203 10.28 -6.81 -18.87
N TYR A 204 10.19 -5.82 -17.99
CA TYR A 204 9.64 -5.99 -16.64
C TYR A 204 8.34 -5.19 -16.52
N PRO A 205 7.21 -5.84 -16.17
CA PRO A 205 5.93 -5.14 -16.01
C PRO A 205 5.95 -4.02 -14.97
N MET A 206 6.83 -4.17 -13.98
CA MET A 206 6.98 -3.21 -12.87
C MET A 206 7.73 -1.92 -13.24
N THR A 207 8.16 -1.78 -14.48
CA THR A 207 8.87 -0.59 -14.98
C THR A 207 8.03 0.24 -15.94
N ASP A 208 6.74 -0.06 -16.05
CA ASP A 208 5.77 0.72 -16.82
C ASP A 208 5.70 2.16 -16.31
N THR A 209 5.74 3.12 -17.22
CA THR A 209 5.60 4.56 -16.90
C THR A 209 4.18 5.08 -17.14
N TYR A 210 3.30 4.26 -17.67
CA TYR A 210 1.91 4.62 -17.91
C TYR A 210 1.08 4.50 -16.64
N LYS A 211 0.06 5.34 -16.54
CA LYS A 211 -0.91 5.31 -15.44
C LYS A 211 -2.20 4.69 -15.93
N TYR A 212 -2.73 3.79 -15.13
CA TYR A 212 -3.98 3.11 -15.38
C TYR A 212 -4.95 3.36 -14.23
N PRO A 213 -5.52 4.57 -14.13
CA PRO A 213 -6.40 4.92 -13.03
C PRO A 213 -7.67 4.09 -13.03
N SER A 214 -8.26 3.97 -11.86
CA SER A 214 -9.49 3.24 -11.60
C SER A 214 -10.40 4.03 -10.67
N LEU A 215 -11.71 3.88 -10.82
CA LEU A 215 -12.70 4.38 -9.89
C LEU A 215 -13.40 3.19 -9.24
N VAL A 216 -13.14 2.99 -7.95
CA VAL A 216 -13.69 1.88 -7.17
C VAL A 216 -14.94 2.33 -6.45
N LYS A 217 -16.06 1.65 -6.70
CA LYS A 217 -17.31 1.79 -5.94
C LYS A 217 -17.34 0.77 -4.82
N VAL A 218 -17.54 1.23 -3.61
CA VAL A 218 -17.88 0.36 -2.47
C VAL A 218 -19.39 0.28 -2.38
N LYS A 219 -19.93 -0.92 -2.58
CA LYS A 219 -21.35 -1.20 -2.39
C LYS A 219 -21.54 -2.07 -1.15
N VAL A 220 -22.54 -1.76 -0.36
CA VAL A 220 -22.97 -2.55 0.77
C VAL A 220 -24.44 -2.89 0.61
N ASN A 221 -24.76 -4.18 0.62
CA ASN A 221 -26.12 -4.69 0.37
C ASN A 221 -26.74 -4.03 -0.89
N GLY A 222 -25.95 -3.94 -1.97
CA GLY A 222 -26.34 -3.39 -3.26
C GLY A 222 -26.35 -1.86 -3.36
N LYS A 223 -26.19 -1.11 -2.26
CA LYS A 223 -26.15 0.36 -2.26
C LYS A 223 -24.72 0.89 -2.29
N VAL A 224 -24.46 1.87 -3.15
CA VAL A 224 -23.16 2.57 -3.19
C VAL A 224 -23.02 3.40 -1.91
N VAL A 225 -21.94 3.16 -1.15
CA VAL A 225 -21.63 3.87 0.09
C VAL A 225 -20.41 4.76 -0.04
N ASP A 226 -19.50 4.44 -0.99
CA ASP A 226 -18.30 5.23 -1.20
C ASP A 226 -17.73 5.07 -2.60
N LEU A 227 -16.83 6.01 -3.00
CA LEU A 227 -16.14 6.05 -4.28
C LEU A 227 -14.67 6.41 -4.04
N PHE A 228 -13.75 5.58 -4.54
CA PHE A 228 -12.31 5.84 -4.44
C PHE A 228 -11.67 5.95 -5.82
N PHE A 229 -11.01 7.07 -6.08
CA PHE A 229 -10.17 7.22 -7.25
C PHE A 229 -8.76 6.71 -6.93
N LEU A 230 -8.33 5.68 -7.63
CA LEU A 230 -6.99 5.11 -7.55
C LEU A 230 -6.20 5.57 -8.77
N GLU A 231 -5.10 6.28 -8.55
CA GLU A 231 -4.33 6.85 -9.66
C GLU A 231 -3.65 5.79 -10.53
N ASP A 232 -3.21 4.68 -9.89
CA ASP A 232 -2.42 3.66 -10.55
C ASP A 232 -2.22 2.42 -9.67
N ASP A 233 -1.51 1.41 -10.18
CA ASP A 233 -0.84 0.38 -9.38
C ASP A 233 0.59 0.84 -9.09
N PRO A 234 0.93 1.24 -7.85
CA PRO A 234 2.26 1.72 -7.52
C PRO A 234 3.37 0.70 -7.77
N ALA A 235 3.01 -0.59 -7.82
CA ALA A 235 3.95 -1.67 -8.10
C ALA A 235 4.35 -1.78 -9.57
N ASP A 236 3.54 -1.29 -10.49
CA ASP A 236 3.73 -1.58 -11.92
C ASP A 236 4.85 -0.77 -12.55
N HIS A 237 5.07 0.47 -12.17
CA HIS A 237 6.03 1.31 -12.87
C HIS A 237 7.09 1.97 -12.01
N ARG A 238 6.99 1.84 -10.71
CA ARG A 238 7.91 2.49 -9.77
C ARG A 238 8.36 1.53 -8.70
N GLY A 239 8.65 0.28 -9.11
CA GLY A 239 9.10 -0.76 -8.21
C GLY A 239 10.32 -0.36 -7.39
N VAL A 240 10.49 -1.00 -6.24
CA VAL A 240 11.63 -0.79 -5.32
C VAL A 240 12.97 -0.89 -6.06
N LEU A 241 13.05 -1.66 -7.12
CA LEU A 241 14.26 -1.83 -7.94
C LEU A 241 14.45 -0.72 -8.98
N SER A 242 13.48 0.16 -9.20
CA SER A 242 13.56 1.26 -10.15
C SER A 242 14.10 2.51 -9.47
N TRP A 243 15.41 2.73 -9.55
CA TRP A 243 16.03 3.93 -8.98
C TRP A 243 15.57 5.24 -9.63
N PHE A 244 15.09 5.20 -10.87
CA PHE A 244 14.54 6.37 -11.58
C PHE A 244 13.38 7.04 -10.85
N SER A 245 12.50 6.26 -10.24
CA SER A 245 11.34 6.79 -9.54
C SER A 245 11.65 7.28 -8.14
N GLN A 246 12.77 6.86 -7.57
CA GLN A 246 13.16 7.24 -6.22
C GLN A 246 13.90 8.58 -6.19
N LEU A 247 14.58 8.95 -7.26
CA LEU A 247 15.50 10.09 -7.30
C LEU A 247 14.96 11.34 -8.02
N LYS A 248 13.92 11.21 -8.84
CA LYS A 248 13.52 12.28 -9.78
C LYS A 248 13.05 13.57 -9.10
N ASP A 249 12.66 13.54 -7.83
CA ASP A 249 12.22 14.71 -7.06
C ASP A 249 12.60 14.61 -5.57
N GLY A 250 13.53 13.72 -5.22
CA GLY A 250 13.97 13.51 -3.85
C GLY A 250 12.90 12.97 -2.90
N LYS A 251 11.74 12.59 -3.40
CA LYS A 251 10.65 12.01 -2.60
C LYS A 251 10.52 10.54 -2.88
N LEU A 252 10.37 9.76 -1.81
CA LEU A 252 9.96 8.37 -1.94
C LEU A 252 8.53 8.35 -2.48
N ARG A 253 8.38 7.87 -3.70
CA ARG A 253 7.08 7.55 -4.24
C ARG A 253 6.75 6.13 -3.83
N GLU A 254 5.49 5.87 -3.61
CA GLU A 254 5.03 4.53 -3.27
C GLU A 254 5.40 3.56 -4.38
N ALA A 255 6.31 2.66 -4.06
CA ALA A 255 6.85 1.69 -4.98
C ALA A 255 6.75 0.29 -4.39
N GLY A 256 6.70 -0.72 -5.23
CA GLY A 256 6.61 -2.11 -4.79
C GLY A 256 5.21 -2.69 -4.84
N SER A 257 4.96 -3.73 -4.08
CA SER A 257 3.71 -4.51 -4.14
C SER A 257 2.58 -3.94 -3.27
N TYR A 258 2.45 -2.64 -3.20
CA TYR A 258 1.55 -1.95 -2.27
C TYR A 258 0.36 -1.33 -2.96
N GLY A 259 -0.71 -1.20 -2.17
CA GLY A 259 -1.87 -0.42 -2.52
C GLY A 259 -1.97 0.88 -1.70
N TYR A 260 -3.15 1.45 -1.76
CA TYR A 260 -3.58 2.57 -0.94
C TYR A 260 -4.45 2.05 0.21
N LEU A 261 -4.26 2.57 1.42
CA LEU A 261 -5.17 2.27 2.53
C LEU A 261 -6.45 3.06 2.37
N LEU A 262 -7.54 2.36 2.16
CA LEU A 262 -8.86 2.93 1.95
C LEU A 262 -9.74 2.67 3.17
N LYS A 263 -10.53 3.68 3.54
CA LYS A 263 -11.48 3.61 4.65
C LYS A 263 -12.82 4.12 4.19
N SER A 264 -13.85 3.29 4.32
CA SER A 264 -15.24 3.62 3.97
C SER A 264 -16.12 3.50 5.21
N ASN A 265 -16.86 4.55 5.52
CA ASN A 265 -17.86 4.50 6.57
C ASN A 265 -19.14 3.88 6.03
N ILE A 266 -19.59 2.80 6.67
CA ILE A 266 -20.80 2.10 6.27
C ILE A 266 -21.99 2.65 7.06
N PRO A 267 -23.07 3.10 6.40
CA PRO A 267 -24.29 3.52 7.07
C PRO A 267 -24.86 2.41 7.96
N LEU A 268 -25.16 2.75 9.20
CA LEU A 268 -25.61 1.79 10.22
C LEU A 268 -26.93 1.10 9.85
N ASP A 269 -27.81 1.78 9.13
CA ASP A 269 -29.06 1.20 8.65
C ASP A 269 -28.82 0.02 7.71
N LEU A 270 -27.79 0.06 6.86
CA LEU A 270 -27.44 -1.06 6.00
C LEU A 270 -26.91 -2.28 6.77
N VAL A 271 -26.24 -2.02 7.88
CA VAL A 271 -25.73 -3.09 8.77
C VAL A 271 -26.84 -3.70 9.61
N ARG A 272 -27.69 -2.84 10.21
CA ARG A 272 -28.80 -3.29 11.07
C ARG A 272 -29.90 -4.03 10.33
N ASN A 273 -30.09 -3.69 9.05
CA ASN A 273 -31.09 -4.33 8.19
C ASN A 273 -30.49 -5.46 7.32
N SER A 274 -29.30 -5.96 7.68
CA SER A 274 -28.69 -7.09 6.97
C SER A 274 -29.49 -8.37 7.20
N GLU A 275 -29.76 -9.11 6.11
CA GLU A 275 -30.44 -10.40 6.16
C GLU A 275 -29.50 -11.45 6.79
N ASP A 276 -30.03 -12.28 7.68
CA ASP A 276 -29.30 -13.37 8.35
C ASP A 276 -27.96 -12.94 9.01
N GLY A 277 -27.80 -11.66 9.33
CA GLY A 277 -26.58 -11.13 9.89
C GLY A 277 -25.40 -11.17 8.91
N ILE A 278 -25.65 -11.14 7.62
CA ILE A 278 -24.64 -11.11 6.56
C ILE A 278 -24.65 -9.74 5.90
N ILE A 279 -23.47 -9.14 5.81
CA ILE A 279 -23.23 -7.90 5.04
C ILE A 279 -22.58 -8.29 3.73
N ASN A 280 -23.25 -8.03 2.61
CA ASN A 280 -22.63 -8.16 1.30
C ASN A 280 -21.83 -6.89 0.98
N ILE A 281 -20.52 -7.04 0.77
CA ILE A 281 -19.60 -5.97 0.39
C ILE A 281 -19.13 -6.24 -1.02
N ARG A 282 -19.44 -5.33 -1.94
CA ARG A 282 -18.96 -5.39 -3.32
C ARG A 282 -18.03 -4.23 -3.62
N LEU A 283 -16.83 -4.57 -4.08
CA LEU A 283 -15.84 -3.63 -4.60
C LEU A 283 -15.87 -3.73 -6.12
N GLU A 284 -16.39 -2.70 -6.77
CA GLU A 284 -16.73 -2.71 -8.20
C GLU A 284 -16.00 -1.59 -8.94
N VAL A 285 -15.57 -1.87 -10.16
CA VAL A 285 -14.97 -0.92 -11.09
C VAL A 285 -15.77 -0.90 -12.38
N ASP A 286 -16.12 0.29 -12.82
CA ASP A 286 -16.76 0.51 -14.11
C ASP A 286 -15.72 0.62 -15.24
N GLY A 287 -16.11 0.30 -16.47
CA GLY A 287 -15.25 0.38 -17.65
C GLY A 287 -14.90 1.80 -18.14
N GLY A 288 -15.22 2.85 -17.36
CA GLY A 288 -14.95 4.24 -17.76
C GLY A 288 -13.48 4.67 -17.66
N LEU A 289 -12.65 3.91 -16.91
CA LEU A 289 -11.23 4.13 -16.74
C LEU A 289 -10.45 2.84 -17.07
N PRO A 290 -9.17 2.95 -17.47
CA PRO A 290 -8.40 1.80 -17.97
C PRO A 290 -7.96 0.81 -16.89
N GLY A 291 -7.99 1.19 -15.62
CA GLY A 291 -7.58 0.35 -14.51
C GLY A 291 -8.72 -0.52 -13.97
N GLY A 292 -8.37 -1.70 -13.48
CA GLY A 292 -9.22 -2.58 -12.68
C GLY A 292 -8.93 -2.41 -11.18
N LEU A 293 -8.91 -3.52 -10.44
CA LEU A 293 -8.77 -3.52 -8.99
C LEU A 293 -7.82 -4.63 -8.51
N ALA A 294 -6.88 -4.28 -7.66
CA ALA A 294 -6.15 -5.23 -6.84
C ALA A 294 -6.50 -5.02 -5.36
N ILE A 295 -6.71 -6.11 -4.63
CA ILE A 295 -6.96 -6.09 -3.19
C ILE A 295 -5.85 -6.89 -2.51
N TYR A 296 -5.25 -6.32 -1.48
CA TYR A 296 -4.09 -6.85 -0.78
C TYR A 296 -4.48 -7.39 0.59
N GLY A 297 -3.82 -8.46 1.01
CA GLY A 297 -3.92 -9.00 2.36
C GLY A 297 -2.68 -8.72 3.20
N LYS A 298 -2.78 -8.95 4.49
CA LYS A 298 -1.77 -8.62 5.53
C LYS A 298 -0.36 -9.16 5.29
N LEU A 299 -0.22 -10.24 4.53
CA LEU A 299 1.07 -10.88 4.26
C LEU A 299 1.64 -10.52 2.87
N PHE A 300 0.95 -9.68 2.11
CA PHE A 300 1.38 -9.27 0.78
C PHE A 300 1.45 -7.76 0.62
N GLY A 301 0.49 -7.04 1.17
CA GLY A 301 0.38 -5.59 1.04
C GLY A 301 1.42 -4.86 1.89
N ARG A 302 1.35 -3.55 1.83
CA ARG A 302 2.14 -2.62 2.65
C ARG A 302 1.62 -2.56 4.08
N TYR A 303 0.31 -2.68 4.22
CA TYR A 303 -0.36 -2.59 5.50
C TYR A 303 -0.54 -3.99 6.08
N PRO A 304 -0.25 -4.19 7.37
CA PRO A 304 -0.34 -5.51 7.99
C PRO A 304 -1.81 -5.88 8.32
N LEU A 305 -2.70 -5.70 7.36
CA LEU A 305 -4.13 -5.99 7.54
C LEU A 305 -4.71 -6.71 6.33
N ASP A 306 -5.66 -7.61 6.58
CA ASP A 306 -6.64 -8.06 5.62
C ASP A 306 -7.79 -7.07 5.55
N PRO A 307 -8.63 -7.05 4.49
CA PRO A 307 -9.88 -6.30 4.50
C PRO A 307 -10.66 -6.55 5.80
N THR A 308 -11.05 -5.48 6.47
CA THR A 308 -11.57 -5.54 7.85
C THR A 308 -12.76 -4.62 8.03
N LEU A 309 -13.81 -5.13 8.66
CA LEU A 309 -14.90 -4.34 9.23
C LEU A 309 -14.60 -4.05 10.71
N LEU A 310 -14.65 -2.79 11.07
CA LEU A 310 -14.53 -2.29 12.44
C LEU A 310 -15.90 -1.86 12.91
N PHE A 311 -16.35 -2.41 14.05
CA PHE A 311 -17.60 -2.03 14.71
C PHE A 311 -17.26 -1.28 16.00
N GLU A 312 -17.56 0.00 16.04
CA GLU A 312 -17.21 0.94 17.13
C GLU A 312 -18.47 1.46 17.85
#